data_d7d1b172c86f875909958f7f19f96a47
#
_entry.id   d7d1b172c86f875909958f7f19f96a47
#
_cell.length_a   1.000
_cell.length_b   1.000
_cell.length_c   1.000
_cell.angle_alpha   90.00
_cell.angle_beta   90.00
_cell.angle_gamma   90.00
#
_symmetry.space_group_name_H-M   'P 1'
#
loop_
_entity.id
_entity.type
_entity.pdbx_description
1 polymer ?
#
loop_
_entity_poly.entity_id
_entity_poly.type
_entity_poly.pdbx_seq_one_letter_code
_entity_poly.pdbx_strand_id
1 'polypeptide(L)'
;MAYQWRGVIREYADRLPSLAGMPVVTLLEGGTPLIPADHLSSLVGAEVWLKFEGLNPTGSFKDRGMTTAISVACGHGAKAVICASTGNTSASAAAYATKAGMACAVLVPDGKIAMSKLSQAVAHGATLLQVEGNFDDCLTLARKLAEAYPVELVNSVNPARIEGQKTAAFEVVDALGDAPDIHCLPVGNAGNITAYWLGYQQYQQNSEQPGPTTHTPQMWGFQAAGAAPIVLGHPVDEPETVATAIRIGNPASWKQAEAARDESGGHILAVTDDQILAAHRLISSKEGVFVEPASAASVAGLLASHKAGMVPTGARIVCTVTGHGLKDPQWALRQADGSEVVPVRVPVDAVTAAVALGLDG
;
A
#
# COMPACT_ATOMS: atom_id res chain seq x y z
N MET A 1 -6.99 17.01 27.68
CA MET A 1 -6.14 17.40 26.54
C MET A 1 -6.58 16.60 25.34
N ALA A 2 -6.62 17.18 24.14
CA ALA A 2 -6.94 16.44 22.93
C ALA A 2 -5.87 15.37 22.69
N TYR A 3 -6.29 14.15 22.31
CA TYR A 3 -5.37 13.09 21.92
C TYR A 3 -4.65 13.50 20.63
N GLN A 4 -3.33 13.38 20.63
CA GLN A 4 -2.51 13.60 19.44
C GLN A 4 -1.83 12.30 19.06
N TRP A 5 -2.01 11.87 17.82
CA TRP A 5 -1.33 10.70 17.26
C TRP A 5 0.21 10.88 17.28
N ARG A 6 0.94 9.86 17.73
CA ARG A 6 2.40 9.93 17.98
C ARG A 6 3.24 9.09 17.02
N GLY A 7 2.62 8.50 16.00
CA GLY A 7 3.26 7.55 15.07
C GLY A 7 3.22 6.11 15.58
N VAL A 8 3.25 5.16 14.66
CA VAL A 8 2.95 3.74 14.95
C VAL A 8 3.83 3.10 16.02
N ILE A 9 5.13 3.45 16.07
CA ILE A 9 6.04 2.86 17.09
C ILE A 9 5.64 3.23 18.50
N ARG A 10 5.21 4.48 18.72
CA ARG A 10 4.82 4.95 20.05
C ARG A 10 3.40 4.53 20.44
N GLU A 11 2.50 4.45 19.46
CA GLU A 11 1.11 4.04 19.72
C GLU A 11 1.02 2.54 20.05
N TYR A 12 1.84 1.72 19.40
CA TYR A 12 1.83 0.27 19.55
C TYR A 12 3.13 -0.28 20.14
N ALA A 13 3.79 0.47 21.04
CA ALA A 13 5.08 0.10 21.61
C ALA A 13 5.05 -1.28 22.32
N ASP A 14 3.95 -1.61 22.98
CA ASP A 14 3.71 -2.90 23.64
C ASP A 14 3.54 -4.07 22.65
N ARG A 15 3.20 -3.77 21.41
CA ARG A 15 3.01 -4.73 20.31
C ARG A 15 4.21 -4.82 19.36
N LEU A 16 5.25 -4.02 19.62
CA LEU A 16 6.47 -3.95 18.83
C LEU A 16 7.73 -4.23 19.67
N PRO A 17 7.82 -5.40 20.35
CA PRO A 17 8.92 -5.69 21.27
C PRO A 17 10.30 -5.70 20.60
N SER A 18 10.37 -5.99 19.30
CA SER A 18 11.61 -5.93 18.50
C SER A 18 12.20 -4.51 18.38
N LEU A 19 11.42 -3.48 18.69
CA LEU A 19 11.83 -2.08 18.68
C LEU A 19 12.12 -1.52 20.07
N ALA A 20 12.01 -2.34 21.12
CA ALA A 20 12.28 -1.91 22.49
C ALA A 20 13.72 -1.39 22.63
N GLY A 21 13.87 -0.16 23.12
CA GLY A 21 15.17 0.50 23.26
C GLY A 21 15.77 1.07 22.00
N MET A 22 15.14 0.91 20.82
CA MET A 22 15.58 1.53 19.59
C MET A 22 15.21 3.02 19.54
N PRO A 23 16.01 3.88 18.88
CA PRO A 23 15.63 5.25 18.59
C PRO A 23 14.34 5.28 17.78
N VAL A 24 13.42 6.21 18.08
CA VAL A 24 12.17 6.34 17.34
C VAL A 24 12.30 7.42 16.27
N VAL A 25 12.37 7.03 15.03
CA VAL A 25 12.33 7.92 13.86
C VAL A 25 10.92 7.92 13.30
N THR A 26 10.19 9.02 13.41
CA THR A 26 8.79 9.12 12.98
C THR A 26 8.49 10.45 12.28
N LEU A 27 7.61 10.39 11.30
CA LEU A 27 6.93 11.50 10.65
C LEU A 27 5.43 11.50 10.99
N LEU A 28 5.05 10.80 12.07
CA LEU A 28 3.68 10.60 12.55
C LEU A 28 2.81 9.77 11.57
N GLU A 29 3.44 8.79 10.92
CA GLU A 29 2.76 7.80 10.07
C GLU A 29 1.76 6.97 10.86
N GLY A 30 0.81 6.38 10.15
CA GLY A 30 -0.32 5.68 10.76
C GLY A 30 -1.44 6.62 11.17
N GLY A 31 -2.40 6.15 11.97
CA GLY A 31 -3.62 6.89 12.29
C GLY A 31 -4.41 7.24 11.03
N THR A 32 -4.25 6.45 9.96
CA THR A 32 -4.91 6.71 8.68
C THR A 32 -6.40 6.45 8.78
N PRO A 33 -7.24 7.25 8.11
CA PRO A 33 -8.68 7.09 8.24
C PRO A 33 -9.18 5.74 7.73
N LEU A 34 -10.19 5.23 8.41
CA LEU A 34 -11.06 4.16 7.97
C LEU A 34 -12.38 4.82 7.55
N ILE A 35 -12.62 4.90 6.24
CA ILE A 35 -13.70 5.68 5.63
C ILE A 35 -14.84 4.74 5.26
N PRO A 36 -16.10 4.97 5.71
CA PRO A 36 -17.24 4.20 5.23
C PRO A 36 -17.42 4.45 3.72
N ALA A 37 -17.66 3.38 2.97
CA ALA A 37 -17.83 3.42 1.52
C ALA A 37 -19.29 3.10 1.17
N ASP A 38 -20.13 4.12 1.26
CA ASP A 38 -21.58 3.96 1.20
C ASP A 38 -22.08 3.46 -0.16
N HIS A 39 -21.49 3.96 -1.24
CA HIS A 39 -21.82 3.51 -2.59
C HIS A 39 -21.42 2.05 -2.81
N LEU A 40 -20.18 1.68 -2.41
CA LEU A 40 -19.73 0.30 -2.48
C LEU A 40 -20.57 -0.62 -1.60
N SER A 41 -20.92 -0.20 -0.39
CA SER A 41 -21.77 -0.95 0.53
C SER A 41 -23.14 -1.25 -0.10
N SER A 42 -23.76 -0.25 -0.71
CA SER A 42 -25.02 -0.42 -1.44
C SER A 42 -24.88 -1.34 -2.64
N LEU A 43 -23.77 -1.26 -3.35
CA LEU A 43 -23.51 -2.05 -4.57
C LEU A 43 -23.30 -3.54 -4.26
N VAL A 44 -22.61 -3.87 -3.17
CA VAL A 44 -22.25 -5.27 -2.84
C VAL A 44 -23.16 -5.91 -1.78
N GLY A 45 -24.06 -5.14 -1.15
CA GLY A 45 -24.96 -5.63 -0.10
C GLY A 45 -24.25 -6.02 1.20
N ALA A 46 -23.17 -5.31 1.53
CA ALA A 46 -22.30 -5.55 2.68
C ALA A 46 -21.80 -4.22 3.26
N GLU A 47 -21.29 -4.20 4.49
CA GLU A 47 -20.71 -3.01 5.12
C GLU A 47 -19.25 -2.84 4.66
N VAL A 48 -18.97 -1.90 3.74
CA VAL A 48 -17.63 -1.70 3.16
C VAL A 48 -16.94 -0.46 3.71
N TRP A 49 -15.68 -0.61 4.06
CA TRP A 49 -14.80 0.44 4.56
C TRP A 49 -13.52 0.53 3.73
N LEU A 50 -13.02 1.75 3.52
CA LEU A 50 -11.73 2.01 2.87
C LEU A 50 -10.69 2.39 3.92
N LYS A 51 -9.65 1.57 4.12
CA LYS A 51 -8.47 1.93 4.90
C LYS A 51 -7.53 2.74 4.02
N PHE A 52 -7.56 4.07 4.16
CA PHE A 52 -6.86 4.98 3.25
C PHE A 52 -5.41 5.23 3.65
N GLU A 53 -4.53 4.32 3.30
CA GLU A 53 -3.08 4.40 3.55
C GLU A 53 -2.36 5.48 2.72
N GLY A 54 -3.01 6.03 1.72
CA GLY A 54 -2.52 7.16 0.93
C GLY A 54 -2.35 8.46 1.72
N LEU A 55 -2.89 8.56 2.93
CA LEU A 55 -2.71 9.72 3.81
C LEU A 55 -1.52 9.59 4.78
N ASN A 56 -0.71 8.56 4.68
CA ASN A 56 0.60 8.56 5.32
C ASN A 56 1.51 9.70 4.78
N PRO A 57 2.54 10.13 5.53
CA PRO A 57 3.36 11.31 5.21
C PRO A 57 3.93 11.37 3.78
N THR A 58 4.38 10.24 3.22
CA THR A 58 4.88 10.18 1.83
C THR A 58 3.85 9.68 0.83
N GLY A 59 2.59 9.54 1.24
CA GLY A 59 1.48 9.17 0.38
C GLY A 59 1.27 7.69 0.17
N SER A 60 1.79 6.81 1.03
CA SER A 60 1.53 5.36 0.94
C SER A 60 1.79 4.61 2.25
N PHE A 61 1.26 3.38 2.35
CA PHE A 61 1.47 2.45 3.46
C PHE A 61 2.95 2.12 3.73
N LYS A 62 3.85 2.42 2.79
CA LYS A 62 5.29 2.15 2.94
C LYS A 62 5.88 2.82 4.17
N ASP A 63 5.32 3.94 4.60
CA ASP A 63 5.78 4.71 5.74
C ASP A 63 5.72 3.92 7.05
N ARG A 64 4.71 3.08 7.23
CA ARG A 64 4.60 2.21 8.41
C ARG A 64 5.79 1.29 8.59
N GLY A 65 6.19 0.61 7.51
CA GLY A 65 7.35 -0.26 7.55
C GLY A 65 8.67 0.53 7.52
N MET A 66 8.68 1.72 6.99
CA MET A 66 9.90 2.50 6.88
C MET A 66 10.30 3.15 8.20
N THR A 67 9.33 3.64 8.98
CA THR A 67 9.60 4.17 10.34
C THR A 67 10.30 3.11 11.20
N THR A 68 9.86 1.85 11.15
CA THR A 68 10.46 0.75 11.92
C THR A 68 11.82 0.35 11.37
N ALA A 69 11.97 0.20 10.05
CA ALA A 69 13.24 -0.16 9.44
C ALA A 69 14.34 0.90 9.68
N ILE A 70 14.00 2.18 9.56
CA ILE A 70 14.96 3.27 9.82
C ILE A 70 15.27 3.39 11.33
N SER A 71 14.30 3.18 12.21
CA SER A 71 14.54 3.17 13.67
C SER A 71 15.51 2.05 14.06
N VAL A 72 15.34 0.86 13.49
CA VAL A 72 16.27 -0.27 13.70
C VAL A 72 17.65 0.04 13.12
N ALA A 73 17.73 0.57 11.90
CA ALA A 73 19.00 0.97 11.28
C ALA A 73 19.76 2.01 12.14
N CYS A 74 19.06 2.99 12.69
CA CYS A 74 19.63 3.95 13.67
C CYS A 74 20.17 3.24 14.91
N GLY A 75 19.40 2.31 15.47
CA GLY A 75 19.80 1.53 16.65
C GLY A 75 21.05 0.68 16.39
N HIS A 76 21.24 0.19 15.19
CA HIS A 76 22.45 -0.54 14.74
C HIS A 76 23.62 0.39 14.37
N GLY A 77 23.45 1.70 14.39
CA GLY A 77 24.49 2.66 14.06
C GLY A 77 24.80 2.76 12.56
N ALA A 78 23.86 2.36 11.69
CA ALA A 78 24.01 2.51 10.26
C ALA A 78 24.27 3.96 9.85
N LYS A 79 25.15 4.19 8.87
CA LYS A 79 25.47 5.53 8.37
C LYS A 79 24.59 5.93 7.18
N ALA A 80 24.06 4.94 6.48
CA ALA A 80 23.21 5.15 5.33
C ALA A 80 22.19 4.01 5.21
N VAL A 81 21.14 4.27 4.45
CA VAL A 81 20.21 3.25 3.99
C VAL A 81 20.20 3.17 2.48
N ILE A 82 19.88 2.00 1.96
CA ILE A 82 19.84 1.74 0.53
C ILE A 82 18.57 1.00 0.15
N CYS A 83 17.99 1.36 -0.99
CA CYS A 83 16.89 0.58 -1.57
C CYS A 83 16.98 0.55 -3.10
N ALA A 84 16.59 -0.58 -3.68
CA ALA A 84 16.31 -0.72 -5.11
C ALA A 84 14.81 -0.50 -5.33
N SER A 85 14.42 0.69 -5.80
CA SER A 85 13.01 1.03 -6.04
C SER A 85 12.88 2.36 -6.78
N THR A 86 11.93 2.44 -7.70
CA THR A 86 11.57 3.69 -8.42
C THR A 86 10.24 4.28 -7.95
N GLY A 87 9.65 3.81 -6.84
CA GLY A 87 8.29 4.18 -6.45
C GLY A 87 8.12 4.51 -4.96
N ASN A 88 7.01 4.03 -4.38
CA ASN A 88 6.63 4.36 -2.99
C ASN A 88 7.69 4.00 -1.95
N THR A 89 8.49 2.95 -2.17
CA THR A 89 9.54 2.55 -1.22
C THR A 89 10.69 3.57 -1.20
N SER A 90 11.15 4.06 -2.36
CA SER A 90 12.23 5.06 -2.43
C SER A 90 11.79 6.40 -1.84
N ALA A 91 10.56 6.84 -2.10
CA ALA A 91 10.01 8.05 -1.50
C ALA A 91 10.01 7.99 0.03
N SER A 92 9.52 6.88 0.58
CA SER A 92 9.48 6.66 2.03
C SER A 92 10.88 6.53 2.62
N ALA A 93 11.79 5.74 2.00
CA ALA A 93 13.16 5.58 2.47
C ALA A 93 13.90 6.92 2.58
N ALA A 94 13.80 7.76 1.55
CA ALA A 94 14.42 9.07 1.52
C ALA A 94 13.88 9.99 2.64
N ALA A 95 12.56 10.05 2.82
CA ALA A 95 11.93 10.89 3.83
C ALA A 95 12.36 10.51 5.26
N TYR A 96 12.30 9.22 5.59
CA TYR A 96 12.65 8.75 6.93
C TYR A 96 14.16 8.75 7.20
N ALA A 97 14.99 8.47 6.18
CA ALA A 97 16.45 8.62 6.30
C ALA A 97 16.84 10.09 6.58
N THR A 98 16.28 11.03 5.84
CA THR A 98 16.46 12.48 6.09
C THR A 98 16.03 12.86 7.50
N LYS A 99 14.88 12.36 7.97
CA LYS A 99 14.41 12.58 9.35
C LYS A 99 15.37 12.05 10.40
N ALA A 100 16.09 10.96 10.09
CA ALA A 100 17.08 10.33 10.94
C ALA A 100 18.49 10.95 10.82
N GLY A 101 18.70 11.90 9.93
CA GLY A 101 20.03 12.43 9.63
C GLY A 101 20.96 11.43 8.92
N MET A 102 20.41 10.43 8.25
CA MET A 102 21.13 9.38 7.52
C MET A 102 21.15 9.66 6.02
N ALA A 103 22.23 9.25 5.34
CA ALA A 103 22.23 9.24 3.88
C ALA A 103 21.26 8.17 3.33
N CYS A 104 20.63 8.47 2.19
CA CYS A 104 19.79 7.53 1.47
C CYS A 104 20.26 7.36 0.05
N ALA A 105 20.54 6.12 -0.37
CA ALA A 105 20.84 5.78 -1.75
C ALA A 105 19.66 5.00 -2.37
N VAL A 106 19.24 5.43 -3.55
CA VAL A 106 18.20 4.76 -4.34
C VAL A 106 18.83 4.20 -5.61
N LEU A 107 18.82 2.88 -5.75
CA LEU A 107 19.33 2.20 -6.94
C LEU A 107 18.20 2.03 -7.96
N VAL A 108 18.47 2.43 -9.19
CA VAL A 108 17.55 2.37 -10.32
C VAL A 108 18.25 1.73 -11.53
N PRO A 109 17.56 0.87 -12.30
CA PRO A 109 18.18 0.26 -13.49
C PRO A 109 18.41 1.31 -14.58
N ASP A 110 19.41 1.11 -15.42
CA ASP A 110 19.69 1.97 -16.57
C ASP A 110 18.51 1.99 -17.57
N GLY A 111 18.28 3.15 -18.19
CA GLY A 111 17.35 3.33 -19.31
C GLY A 111 15.85 3.33 -18.98
N LYS A 112 15.41 3.08 -17.74
CA LYS A 112 13.97 2.99 -17.38
C LYS A 112 13.59 3.88 -16.19
N ILE A 113 14.05 5.14 -16.17
CA ILE A 113 13.81 6.05 -15.06
C ILE A 113 12.64 6.99 -15.37
N ALA A 114 11.48 6.75 -14.76
CA ALA A 114 10.42 7.75 -14.70
C ALA A 114 10.75 8.77 -13.59
N MET A 115 11.42 9.87 -13.94
CA MET A 115 11.87 10.90 -12.97
C MET A 115 10.73 11.45 -12.14
N SER A 116 9.50 11.53 -12.67
CA SER A 116 8.32 11.92 -11.92
C SER A 116 8.04 11.04 -10.71
N LYS A 117 8.29 9.72 -10.81
CA LYS A 117 8.13 8.76 -9.70
C LYS A 117 9.25 8.87 -8.66
N LEU A 118 10.40 9.41 -9.02
CA LEU A 118 11.53 9.64 -8.12
C LEU A 118 11.55 11.05 -7.52
N SER A 119 10.66 11.94 -7.96
CA SER A 119 10.64 13.35 -7.55
C SER A 119 10.62 13.52 -6.03
N GLN A 120 9.85 12.71 -5.33
CA GLN A 120 9.77 12.73 -3.87
C GLN A 120 11.10 12.30 -3.21
N ALA A 121 11.74 11.23 -3.71
CA ALA A 121 13.03 10.77 -3.19
C ALA A 121 14.13 11.83 -3.41
N VAL A 122 14.14 12.45 -4.60
CA VAL A 122 15.08 13.54 -4.93
C VAL A 122 14.84 14.76 -4.04
N ALA A 123 13.58 15.16 -3.85
CA ALA A 123 13.22 16.30 -2.99
C ALA A 123 13.64 16.09 -1.52
N HIS A 124 13.64 14.83 -1.05
CA HIS A 124 14.15 14.45 0.27
C HIS A 124 15.67 14.23 0.31
N GLY A 125 16.40 14.56 -0.76
CA GLY A 125 17.86 14.52 -0.78
C GLY A 125 18.49 13.14 -0.98
N ALA A 126 17.74 12.15 -1.48
CA ALA A 126 18.32 10.85 -1.80
C ALA A 126 19.31 10.93 -2.97
N THR A 127 20.40 10.20 -2.87
CA THR A 127 21.34 9.99 -3.97
C THR A 127 20.81 8.90 -4.90
N LEU A 128 20.60 9.24 -6.17
CA LEU A 128 20.20 8.27 -7.18
C LEU A 128 21.45 7.61 -7.77
N LEU A 129 21.49 6.28 -7.71
CA LEU A 129 22.56 5.47 -8.34
C LEU A 129 21.94 4.70 -9.49
N GLN A 130 22.30 5.07 -10.72
CA GLN A 130 21.90 4.37 -11.93
C GLN A 130 22.84 3.18 -12.14
N VAL A 131 22.28 1.98 -12.16
CA VAL A 131 23.01 0.72 -12.24
C VAL A 131 22.94 0.20 -13.67
N GLU A 132 24.09 -0.10 -14.27
CA GLU A 132 24.18 -0.75 -15.58
C GLU A 132 23.66 -2.19 -15.46
N GLY A 133 22.35 -2.37 -15.66
CA GLY A 133 21.69 -3.66 -15.50
C GLY A 133 20.18 -3.51 -15.28
N ASN A 134 19.56 -4.59 -14.85
CA ASN A 134 18.12 -4.67 -14.56
C ASN A 134 17.81 -4.44 -13.07
N PHE A 135 16.55 -4.65 -12.67
CA PHE A 135 16.11 -4.47 -11.27
C PHE A 135 16.77 -5.49 -10.31
N ASP A 136 17.00 -6.72 -10.76
CA ASP A 136 17.62 -7.77 -9.94
C ASP A 136 19.11 -7.46 -9.70
N ASP A 137 19.79 -6.85 -10.68
CA ASP A 137 21.15 -6.34 -10.54
C ASP A 137 21.22 -5.23 -9.50
N CYS A 138 20.25 -4.30 -9.50
CA CYS A 138 20.12 -3.27 -8.46
C CYS A 138 19.99 -3.89 -7.07
N LEU A 139 19.12 -4.90 -6.90
CA LEU A 139 18.91 -5.57 -5.62
C LEU A 139 20.14 -6.35 -5.17
N THR A 140 20.83 -7.00 -6.10
CA THR A 140 22.07 -7.72 -5.86
C THR A 140 23.20 -6.76 -5.41
N LEU A 141 23.35 -5.62 -6.07
CA LEU A 141 24.31 -4.58 -5.67
C LEU A 141 23.96 -4.01 -4.29
N ALA A 142 22.69 -3.75 -4.02
CA ALA A 142 22.22 -3.24 -2.72
C ALA A 142 22.57 -4.21 -1.57
N ARG A 143 22.39 -5.53 -1.78
CA ARG A 143 22.79 -6.56 -0.81
C ARG A 143 24.30 -6.57 -0.56
N LYS A 144 25.10 -6.55 -1.62
CA LYS A 144 26.57 -6.51 -1.51
C LYS A 144 27.08 -5.26 -0.75
N LEU A 145 26.41 -4.11 -0.95
CA LEU A 145 26.73 -2.88 -0.23
C LEU A 145 26.38 -3.01 1.25
N ALA A 146 25.22 -3.59 1.58
CA ALA A 146 24.81 -3.81 2.96
C ALA A 146 25.71 -4.83 3.71
N GLU A 147 26.28 -5.81 2.99
CA GLU A 147 27.22 -6.78 3.56
C GLU A 147 28.61 -6.20 3.82
N ALA A 148 29.08 -5.26 2.98
CA ALA A 148 30.45 -4.76 2.99
C ALA A 148 30.64 -3.44 3.74
N TYR A 149 29.58 -2.66 3.94
CA TYR A 149 29.63 -1.31 4.48
C TYR A 149 28.54 -1.10 5.56
N PRO A 150 28.64 -0.08 6.43
CA PRO A 150 27.62 0.24 7.45
C PRO A 150 26.38 0.88 6.81
N VAL A 151 25.74 0.13 5.93
CA VAL A 151 24.55 0.51 5.14
C VAL A 151 23.47 -0.54 5.38
N GLU A 152 22.25 -0.11 5.68
CA GLU A 152 21.11 -1.01 5.86
C GLU A 152 20.23 -1.06 4.61
N LEU A 153 19.89 -2.29 4.18
CA LEU A 153 18.95 -2.53 3.09
C LEU A 153 17.51 -2.40 3.60
N VAL A 154 16.74 -1.46 3.04
CA VAL A 154 15.36 -1.18 3.47
C VAL A 154 14.29 -1.59 2.44
N ASN A 155 14.59 -2.54 1.57
CA ASN A 155 13.63 -3.17 0.65
C ASN A 155 12.60 -4.03 1.40
N SER A 156 11.59 -4.57 0.67
CA SER A 156 10.51 -5.41 1.24
C SER A 156 10.99 -6.66 1.96
N VAL A 157 12.21 -7.10 1.72
CA VAL A 157 12.84 -8.25 2.39
C VAL A 157 13.27 -7.95 3.84
N ASN A 158 13.31 -6.68 4.25
CA ASN A 158 13.70 -6.30 5.61
C ASN A 158 12.57 -6.64 6.60
N PRO A 159 12.80 -7.52 7.59
CA PRO A 159 11.75 -7.99 8.51
C PRO A 159 11.17 -6.88 9.39
N ALA A 160 11.95 -5.84 9.73
CA ALA A 160 11.46 -4.71 10.50
C ALA A 160 10.30 -3.99 9.80
N ARG A 161 10.20 -4.09 8.48
CA ARG A 161 9.10 -3.49 7.72
C ARG A 161 7.77 -4.17 7.98
N ILE A 162 7.74 -5.48 8.17
CA ILE A 162 6.52 -6.22 8.51
C ILE A 162 5.99 -5.77 9.87
N GLU A 163 6.88 -5.58 10.84
CA GLU A 163 6.53 -5.09 12.17
C GLU A 163 5.79 -3.73 12.14
N GLY A 164 6.27 -2.79 11.33
CA GLY A 164 5.56 -1.51 11.18
C GLY A 164 4.25 -1.63 10.40
N GLN A 165 4.22 -2.43 9.34
CA GLN A 165 3.03 -2.58 8.49
C GLN A 165 1.89 -3.32 9.21
N LYS A 166 2.17 -4.27 10.12
CA LYS A 166 1.13 -4.99 10.87
C LYS A 166 0.25 -4.07 11.72
N THR A 167 0.77 -2.90 12.12
CA THR A 167 0.01 -1.91 12.91
C THR A 167 -1.24 -1.40 12.21
N ALA A 168 -1.31 -1.50 10.90
CA ALA A 168 -2.52 -1.13 10.15
C ALA A 168 -3.72 -2.05 10.45
N ALA A 169 -3.47 -3.34 10.74
CA ALA A 169 -4.51 -4.25 11.21
C ALA A 169 -5.00 -3.86 12.62
N PHE A 170 -4.08 -3.44 13.49
CA PHE A 170 -4.44 -2.96 14.83
C PHE A 170 -5.39 -1.75 14.75
N GLU A 171 -5.04 -0.75 13.92
CA GLU A 171 -5.88 0.43 13.71
C GLU A 171 -7.28 0.09 13.15
N VAL A 172 -7.39 -0.93 12.30
CA VAL A 172 -8.70 -1.39 11.78
C VAL A 172 -9.55 -1.95 12.92
N VAL A 173 -8.98 -2.83 13.75
CA VAL A 173 -9.70 -3.40 14.90
C VAL A 173 -10.05 -2.32 15.92
N ASP A 174 -9.11 -1.43 16.25
CA ASP A 174 -9.34 -0.34 17.21
C ASP A 174 -10.47 0.60 16.73
N ALA A 175 -10.59 0.84 15.42
CA ALA A 175 -11.63 1.68 14.86
C ALA A 175 -13.00 0.99 14.77
N LEU A 176 -13.06 -0.31 14.46
CA LEU A 176 -14.30 -1.06 14.29
C LEU A 176 -14.78 -1.73 15.58
N GLY A 177 -13.93 -1.83 16.60
CA GLY A 177 -14.19 -2.57 17.85
C GLY A 177 -14.04 -4.08 17.73
N ASP A 178 -13.80 -4.61 16.54
CA ASP A 178 -13.46 -6.01 16.23
C ASP A 178 -12.84 -6.12 14.82
N ALA A 179 -12.34 -7.29 14.44
CA ALA A 179 -11.89 -7.54 13.08
C ALA A 179 -13.06 -7.51 12.08
N PRO A 180 -12.84 -7.12 10.81
CA PRO A 180 -13.83 -7.31 9.76
C PRO A 180 -13.98 -8.81 9.42
N ASP A 181 -15.07 -9.20 8.75
CA ASP A 181 -15.22 -10.56 8.23
C ASP A 181 -14.26 -10.84 7.08
N ILE A 182 -14.01 -9.81 6.25
CA ILE A 182 -13.16 -9.90 5.06
C ILE A 182 -12.23 -8.68 5.00
N HIS A 183 -10.95 -8.92 4.70
CA HIS A 183 -10.00 -7.85 4.41
C HIS A 183 -9.41 -7.99 3.01
N CYS A 184 -9.73 -7.03 2.13
CA CYS A 184 -9.30 -6.98 0.74
C CYS A 184 -8.02 -6.16 0.57
N LEU A 185 -7.00 -6.71 -0.11
CA LEU A 185 -5.67 -6.09 -0.26
C LEU A 185 -5.11 -6.25 -1.67
N PRO A 186 -4.44 -5.23 -2.23
CA PRO A 186 -3.60 -5.42 -3.40
C PRO A 186 -2.37 -6.27 -3.04
N VAL A 187 -1.97 -7.18 -3.93
CA VAL A 187 -0.82 -8.07 -3.72
C VAL A 187 0.22 -7.87 -4.83
N GLY A 188 1.36 -7.27 -4.47
CA GLY A 188 2.57 -7.19 -5.28
C GLY A 188 3.68 -8.04 -4.67
N ASN A 189 4.61 -7.43 -3.91
CA ASN A 189 5.65 -8.15 -3.15
C ASN A 189 5.10 -8.98 -1.97
N ALA A 190 3.80 -8.99 -1.77
CA ALA A 190 3.06 -9.76 -0.77
C ALA A 190 3.34 -9.41 0.73
N GLY A 191 4.26 -8.48 1.01
CA GLY A 191 4.58 -8.08 2.39
C GLY A 191 3.41 -7.45 3.14
N ASN A 192 2.50 -6.75 2.43
CA ASN A 192 1.38 -6.07 3.08
C ASN A 192 0.32 -7.06 3.60
N ILE A 193 -0.10 -8.04 2.78
CA ILE A 193 -1.05 -9.08 3.21
C ILE A 193 -0.45 -9.92 4.35
N THR A 194 0.85 -10.24 4.27
CA THR A 194 1.58 -10.92 5.35
C THR A 194 1.53 -10.12 6.65
N ALA A 195 1.78 -8.82 6.58
CA ALA A 195 1.79 -7.96 7.76
C ALA A 195 0.40 -7.80 8.38
N TYR A 196 -0.64 -7.58 7.57
CA TYR A 196 -2.02 -7.50 8.08
C TYR A 196 -2.44 -8.81 8.76
N TRP A 197 -2.15 -9.96 8.13
CA TRP A 197 -2.44 -11.27 8.73
C TRP A 197 -1.77 -11.45 10.08
N LEU A 198 -0.47 -11.17 10.16
CA LEU A 198 0.28 -11.20 11.43
C LEU A 198 -0.34 -10.26 12.48
N GLY A 199 -0.76 -9.07 12.08
CA GLY A 199 -1.41 -8.12 12.98
C GLY A 199 -2.73 -8.66 13.53
N TYR A 200 -3.61 -9.19 12.69
CA TYR A 200 -4.86 -9.78 13.14
C TYR A 200 -4.65 -10.98 14.07
N GLN A 201 -3.71 -11.89 13.75
CA GLN A 201 -3.36 -13.01 14.63
C GLN A 201 -2.89 -12.53 16.00
N GLN A 202 -2.06 -11.48 16.07
CA GLN A 202 -1.58 -10.93 17.32
C GLN A 202 -2.66 -10.20 18.13
N TYR A 203 -3.68 -9.66 17.47
CA TYR A 203 -4.82 -9.02 18.15
C TYR A 203 -5.87 -10.01 18.61
N GLN A 204 -6.02 -11.16 17.96
CA GLN A 204 -6.96 -12.19 18.38
C GLN A 204 -6.54 -12.82 19.73
N GLN A 205 -5.28 -13.06 19.96
CA GLN A 205 -4.68 -13.82 21.08
C GLN A 205 -5.48 -15.08 21.49
N ASN A 206 -4.81 -16.02 22.10
CA ASN A 206 -5.42 -17.32 22.47
C ASN A 206 -6.40 -17.19 23.65
N SER A 207 -7.12 -18.29 23.96
CA SER A 207 -8.12 -18.38 25.01
C SER A 207 -7.63 -18.02 26.43
N GLU A 208 -6.31 -18.01 26.67
CA GLU A 208 -5.71 -17.67 27.97
C GLU A 208 -5.50 -16.15 28.15
N GLN A 209 -5.36 -15.41 27.04
CA GLN A 209 -5.22 -13.95 27.02
C GLN A 209 -6.08 -13.38 25.87
N PRO A 210 -7.36 -13.06 26.12
CA PRO A 210 -8.23 -12.49 25.10
C PRO A 210 -7.66 -11.17 24.57
N GLY A 211 -7.52 -11.09 23.26
CA GLY A 211 -7.09 -9.88 22.57
C GLY A 211 -8.25 -8.92 22.28
N PRO A 212 -7.97 -7.80 21.63
CA PRO A 212 -8.97 -6.82 21.25
C PRO A 212 -9.99 -7.32 20.21
N THR A 213 -9.72 -8.43 19.50
CA THR A 213 -10.64 -8.99 18.49
C THR A 213 -11.07 -10.41 18.84
N THR A 214 -12.33 -10.73 18.51
CA THR A 214 -12.96 -12.04 18.78
C THR A 214 -12.63 -13.08 17.71
N HIS A 215 -12.23 -12.62 16.50
CA HIS A 215 -11.94 -13.48 15.34
C HIS A 215 -10.84 -12.82 14.44
N THR A 216 -10.43 -13.53 13.42
CA THR A 216 -9.57 -13.01 12.34
C THR A 216 -10.36 -12.96 11.03
N PRO A 217 -10.08 -11.98 10.13
CA PRO A 217 -10.77 -11.89 8.86
C PRO A 217 -10.30 -12.94 7.86
N GLN A 218 -11.12 -13.26 6.88
CA GLN A 218 -10.64 -13.85 5.64
C GLN A 218 -9.76 -12.83 4.88
N MET A 219 -8.55 -13.23 4.52
CA MET A 219 -7.62 -12.38 3.77
C MET A 219 -7.83 -12.57 2.27
N TRP A 220 -8.38 -11.55 1.61
CA TRP A 220 -8.63 -11.55 0.18
C TRP A 220 -7.59 -10.72 -0.54
N GLY A 221 -6.63 -11.40 -1.19
CA GLY A 221 -5.54 -10.78 -1.95
C GLY A 221 -5.89 -10.63 -3.43
N PHE A 222 -5.46 -9.53 -4.05
CA PHE A 222 -5.71 -9.31 -5.48
C PHE A 222 -4.44 -8.88 -6.19
N GLN A 223 -4.04 -9.67 -7.21
CA GLN A 223 -2.93 -9.38 -8.12
C GLN A 223 -3.47 -8.81 -9.43
N ALA A 224 -2.71 -7.97 -10.11
CA ALA A 224 -3.03 -7.58 -11.48
C ALA A 224 -2.81 -8.78 -12.42
N ALA A 225 -3.73 -9.04 -13.34
CA ALA A 225 -3.73 -10.26 -14.18
C ALA A 225 -2.43 -10.43 -14.99
N GLY A 226 -1.81 -9.34 -15.46
CA GLY A 226 -0.51 -9.38 -16.14
C GLY A 226 0.71 -9.48 -15.20
N ALA A 227 0.48 -9.56 -13.87
CA ALA A 227 1.51 -9.69 -12.84
C ALA A 227 0.95 -10.51 -11.66
N ALA A 228 0.48 -11.74 -11.92
CA ALA A 228 -0.24 -12.59 -10.98
C ALA A 228 0.49 -13.92 -10.65
N PRO A 229 1.77 -13.88 -10.24
CA PRO A 229 2.57 -15.10 -10.06
C PRO A 229 2.00 -16.05 -9.01
N ILE A 230 1.41 -15.55 -7.90
CA ILE A 230 0.83 -16.43 -6.87
C ILE A 230 -0.41 -17.14 -7.39
N VAL A 231 -1.23 -16.46 -8.20
CA VAL A 231 -2.41 -17.07 -8.85
C VAL A 231 -2.00 -18.13 -9.87
N LEU A 232 -0.92 -17.87 -10.63
CA LEU A 232 -0.39 -18.78 -11.64
C LEU A 232 0.43 -19.94 -11.04
N GLY A 233 0.93 -19.79 -9.82
CA GLY A 233 1.80 -20.79 -9.16
C GLY A 233 3.24 -20.78 -9.63
N HIS A 234 3.67 -19.80 -10.42
CA HIS A 234 5.05 -19.63 -10.90
C HIS A 234 5.38 -18.15 -11.14
N PRO A 235 6.67 -17.76 -11.12
CA PRO A 235 7.10 -16.40 -11.46
C PRO A 235 6.66 -15.96 -12.86
N VAL A 236 6.46 -14.66 -13.03
CA VAL A 236 6.19 -14.00 -14.31
C VAL A 236 7.42 -13.18 -14.68
N ASP A 237 8.11 -13.56 -15.76
CA ASP A 237 9.39 -12.93 -16.14
C ASP A 237 9.21 -11.48 -16.64
N GLU A 238 8.14 -11.20 -17.37
CA GLU A 238 7.80 -9.88 -17.92
C GLU A 238 6.43 -9.44 -17.41
N PRO A 239 6.32 -9.00 -16.14
CA PRO A 239 5.04 -8.57 -15.58
C PRO A 239 4.62 -7.23 -16.20
N GLU A 240 3.38 -7.16 -16.71
CA GLU A 240 2.82 -5.96 -17.31
C GLU A 240 1.46 -5.63 -16.68
N THR A 241 1.32 -4.37 -16.23
CA THR A 241 0.06 -3.81 -15.70
C THR A 241 0.16 -2.30 -15.54
N VAL A 242 -0.98 -1.61 -15.62
CA VAL A 242 -1.13 -0.19 -15.27
C VAL A 242 -0.91 0.06 -13.77
N ALA A 243 -1.13 -0.95 -12.94
CA ALA A 243 -0.96 -0.93 -11.49
C ALA A 243 0.52 -1.08 -11.11
N THR A 244 1.36 -0.09 -11.45
CA THR A 244 2.82 -0.18 -11.38
C THR A 244 3.38 -0.55 -10.01
N ALA A 245 2.71 -0.20 -8.91
CA ALA A 245 3.17 -0.52 -7.55
C ALA A 245 2.99 -2.00 -7.17
N ILE A 246 2.18 -2.76 -7.92
CA ILE A 246 2.02 -4.22 -7.81
C ILE A 246 2.49 -4.99 -9.05
N ARG A 247 3.24 -4.35 -9.96
CA ARG A 247 3.86 -4.98 -11.13
C ARG A 247 5.09 -5.78 -10.71
N ILE A 248 4.84 -6.93 -10.06
CA ILE A 248 5.86 -7.79 -9.47
C ILE A 248 5.70 -9.20 -9.99
N GLY A 249 6.72 -9.70 -10.67
CA GLY A 249 6.72 -11.05 -11.24
C GLY A 249 7.17 -12.14 -10.28
N ASN A 250 7.91 -11.80 -9.21
CA ASN A 250 8.39 -12.75 -8.21
C ASN A 250 8.33 -12.12 -6.80
N PRO A 251 7.23 -12.31 -6.07
CA PRO A 251 7.02 -11.71 -4.76
C PRO A 251 8.02 -12.16 -3.69
N ALA A 252 8.59 -11.22 -2.96
CA ALA A 252 9.53 -11.51 -1.87
C ALA A 252 8.90 -12.29 -0.70
N SER A 253 7.61 -12.07 -0.42
CA SER A 253 6.86 -12.72 0.67
C SER A 253 5.83 -13.73 0.14
N TRP A 254 6.19 -14.47 -0.91
CA TRP A 254 5.28 -15.42 -1.57
C TRP A 254 4.65 -16.43 -0.61
N LYS A 255 5.49 -17.21 0.07
CA LYS A 255 5.03 -18.26 0.99
C LYS A 255 4.20 -17.73 2.15
N GLN A 256 4.56 -16.54 2.66
CA GLN A 256 3.83 -15.90 3.75
C GLN A 256 2.45 -15.42 3.28
N ALA A 257 2.31 -14.97 2.03
CA ALA A 257 1.01 -14.62 1.47
C ALA A 257 0.12 -15.85 1.23
N GLU A 258 0.70 -16.96 0.80
CA GLU A 258 -0.02 -18.24 0.71
C GLU A 258 -0.49 -18.70 2.09
N ALA A 259 0.37 -18.63 3.11
CA ALA A 259 0.00 -18.93 4.49
C ALA A 259 -1.14 -18.01 4.98
N ALA A 260 -1.06 -16.70 4.73
CA ALA A 260 -2.13 -15.76 5.10
C ALA A 260 -3.47 -16.10 4.41
N ARG A 261 -3.43 -16.48 3.12
CA ARG A 261 -4.60 -16.98 2.39
C ARG A 261 -5.19 -18.25 3.01
N ASP A 262 -4.35 -19.26 3.20
CA ASP A 262 -4.80 -20.61 3.57
C ASP A 262 -5.26 -20.66 5.04
N GLU A 263 -4.50 -20.05 5.95
CA GLU A 263 -4.82 -20.00 7.38
C GLU A 263 -6.07 -19.16 7.68
N SER A 264 -6.33 -18.10 6.90
CA SER A 264 -7.52 -17.27 7.06
C SER A 264 -8.77 -17.84 6.37
N GLY A 265 -8.63 -18.90 5.57
CA GLY A 265 -9.70 -19.39 4.71
C GLY A 265 -10.09 -18.41 3.59
N GLY A 266 -9.18 -17.49 3.25
CA GLY A 266 -9.37 -16.48 2.21
C GLY A 266 -8.93 -16.95 0.82
N HIS A 267 -8.65 -15.99 -0.07
CA HIS A 267 -8.17 -16.30 -1.42
C HIS A 267 -7.22 -15.23 -1.97
N ILE A 268 -6.43 -15.60 -2.99
CA ILE A 268 -5.68 -14.65 -3.82
C ILE A 268 -6.11 -14.86 -5.26
N LEU A 269 -6.68 -13.81 -5.87
CA LEU A 269 -7.23 -13.83 -7.22
C LEU A 269 -6.57 -12.76 -8.10
N ALA A 270 -6.78 -12.86 -9.43
CA ALA A 270 -6.32 -11.86 -10.38
C ALA A 270 -7.47 -10.94 -10.81
N VAL A 271 -7.16 -9.66 -11.02
CA VAL A 271 -8.03 -8.65 -11.60
C VAL A 271 -7.37 -8.03 -12.83
N THR A 272 -8.15 -7.74 -13.86
CA THR A 272 -7.62 -7.13 -15.09
C THR A 272 -7.35 -5.63 -14.89
N ASP A 273 -6.52 -5.05 -15.76
CA ASP A 273 -6.26 -3.60 -15.77
C ASP A 273 -7.54 -2.79 -15.98
N ASP A 274 -8.47 -3.27 -16.81
CA ASP A 274 -9.78 -2.62 -17.00
C ASP A 274 -10.61 -2.61 -15.72
N GLN A 275 -10.63 -3.73 -14.97
CA GLN A 275 -11.29 -3.81 -13.66
C GLN A 275 -10.65 -2.85 -12.65
N ILE A 276 -9.30 -2.79 -12.62
CA ILE A 276 -8.55 -1.87 -11.77
C ILE A 276 -8.89 -0.42 -12.09
N LEU A 277 -8.87 -0.03 -13.37
CA LEU A 277 -9.17 1.34 -13.78
C LEU A 277 -10.65 1.71 -13.58
N ALA A 278 -11.57 0.75 -13.76
CA ALA A 278 -12.99 0.96 -13.43
C ALA A 278 -13.18 1.21 -11.93
N ALA A 279 -12.55 0.41 -11.06
CA ALA A 279 -12.59 0.61 -9.62
C ALA A 279 -11.90 1.92 -9.19
N HIS A 280 -10.77 2.27 -9.81
CA HIS A 280 -10.06 3.53 -9.58
C HIS A 280 -10.97 4.75 -9.82
N ARG A 281 -11.69 4.78 -10.95
CA ARG A 281 -12.67 5.83 -11.27
C ARG A 281 -13.86 5.81 -10.29
N LEU A 282 -14.37 4.63 -9.95
CA LEU A 282 -15.51 4.48 -9.03
C LEU A 282 -15.18 5.01 -7.64
N ILE A 283 -14.04 4.61 -7.07
CA ILE A 283 -13.59 5.08 -5.75
C ILE A 283 -13.50 6.62 -5.73
N SER A 284 -12.88 7.21 -6.75
CA SER A 284 -12.71 8.66 -6.82
C SER A 284 -14.03 9.40 -7.02
N SER A 285 -14.90 8.92 -7.93
CA SER A 285 -16.12 9.64 -8.33
C SER A 285 -17.33 9.38 -7.42
N LYS A 286 -17.32 8.28 -6.65
CA LYS A 286 -18.47 7.89 -5.81
C LYS A 286 -18.16 7.92 -4.31
N GLU A 287 -16.92 7.63 -3.92
CA GLU A 287 -16.51 7.68 -2.52
C GLU A 287 -15.66 8.91 -2.19
N GLY A 288 -15.24 9.69 -3.21
CA GLY A 288 -14.42 10.89 -3.01
C GLY A 288 -12.97 10.59 -2.58
N VAL A 289 -12.50 9.37 -2.76
CA VAL A 289 -11.16 8.93 -2.31
C VAL A 289 -10.25 8.75 -3.53
N PHE A 290 -9.24 9.60 -3.67
CA PHE A 290 -8.31 9.57 -4.79
C PHE A 290 -7.10 8.69 -4.51
N VAL A 291 -6.98 7.58 -5.23
CA VAL A 291 -5.97 6.53 -5.01
C VAL A 291 -5.15 6.26 -6.28
N GLU A 292 -3.95 5.68 -6.14
CA GLU A 292 -3.18 5.17 -7.29
C GLU A 292 -3.85 3.89 -7.85
N PRO A 293 -3.67 3.52 -9.13
CA PRO A 293 -4.29 2.34 -9.72
C PRO A 293 -4.04 1.04 -8.94
N ALA A 294 -2.82 0.83 -8.46
CA ALA A 294 -2.49 -0.35 -7.66
C ALA A 294 -3.36 -0.50 -6.40
N SER A 295 -3.76 0.60 -5.79
CA SER A 295 -4.65 0.62 -4.61
C SER A 295 -6.05 0.15 -4.95
N ALA A 296 -6.54 0.49 -6.14
CA ALA A 296 -7.87 0.13 -6.60
C ALA A 296 -8.05 -1.38 -6.85
N ALA A 297 -6.96 -2.15 -6.90
CA ALA A 297 -7.03 -3.60 -7.08
C ALA A 297 -7.80 -4.31 -5.95
N SER A 298 -7.77 -3.79 -4.71
CA SER A 298 -8.58 -4.31 -3.59
C SER A 298 -10.09 -4.21 -3.85
N VAL A 299 -10.52 -3.05 -4.33
CA VAL A 299 -11.94 -2.80 -4.67
C VAL A 299 -12.33 -3.50 -5.96
N ALA A 300 -11.46 -3.53 -6.98
CA ALA A 300 -11.70 -4.28 -8.21
C ALA A 300 -11.94 -5.77 -7.91
N GLY A 301 -11.13 -6.32 -7.00
CA GLY A 301 -11.27 -7.69 -6.53
C GLY A 301 -12.55 -7.93 -5.74
N LEU A 302 -12.92 -7.02 -4.84
CA LEU A 302 -14.19 -7.10 -4.12
C LEU A 302 -15.38 -7.13 -5.10
N LEU A 303 -15.40 -6.24 -6.09
CA LEU A 303 -16.46 -6.17 -7.10
C LEU A 303 -16.51 -7.43 -7.98
N ALA A 304 -15.35 -7.96 -8.36
CA ALA A 304 -15.27 -9.22 -9.11
C ALA A 304 -15.79 -10.41 -8.28
N SER A 305 -15.41 -10.47 -6.99
CA SER A 305 -15.86 -11.50 -6.06
C SER A 305 -17.36 -11.39 -5.77
N HIS A 306 -17.90 -10.17 -5.65
CA HIS A 306 -19.34 -9.96 -5.53
C HIS A 306 -20.09 -10.48 -6.77
N LYS A 307 -19.64 -10.13 -7.97
CA LYS A 307 -20.22 -10.64 -9.23
C LYS A 307 -20.18 -12.16 -9.34
N ALA A 308 -19.19 -12.78 -8.72
CA ALA A 308 -19.08 -14.25 -8.64
C ALA A 308 -19.93 -14.88 -7.52
N GLY A 309 -20.69 -14.09 -6.75
CA GLY A 309 -21.54 -14.57 -5.65
C GLY A 309 -20.74 -14.97 -4.39
N MET A 310 -19.50 -14.53 -4.25
CA MET A 310 -18.63 -14.93 -3.13
C MET A 310 -18.77 -14.02 -1.89
N VAL A 311 -19.33 -12.82 -2.03
CA VAL A 311 -19.48 -11.87 -0.93
C VAL A 311 -20.71 -12.22 -0.09
N PRO A 312 -20.57 -12.54 1.21
CA PRO A 312 -21.70 -12.80 2.08
C PRO A 312 -22.49 -11.52 2.32
N THR A 313 -23.83 -11.62 2.28
CA THR A 313 -24.71 -10.49 2.57
C THR A 313 -24.53 -10.01 4.01
N GLY A 314 -24.39 -8.70 4.19
CA GLY A 314 -24.22 -8.07 5.50
C GLY A 314 -22.84 -8.25 6.14
N ALA A 315 -21.87 -8.84 5.44
CA ALA A 315 -20.50 -8.95 5.92
C ALA A 315 -19.87 -7.55 6.12
N ARG A 316 -18.99 -7.43 7.12
CA ARG A 316 -18.15 -6.25 7.31
C ARG A 316 -16.83 -6.45 6.55
N ILE A 317 -16.55 -5.56 5.59
CA ILE A 317 -15.45 -5.68 4.65
C ILE A 317 -14.57 -4.44 4.74
N VAL A 318 -13.26 -4.63 4.85
CA VAL A 318 -12.28 -3.56 4.73
C VAL A 318 -11.49 -3.73 3.44
N CYS A 319 -11.40 -2.68 2.63
CA CYS A 319 -10.50 -2.60 1.49
C CYS A 319 -9.34 -1.66 1.82
N THR A 320 -8.10 -2.17 1.91
CA THR A 320 -6.95 -1.30 2.01
C THR A 320 -6.65 -0.66 0.67
N VAL A 321 -6.67 0.68 0.62
CA VAL A 321 -6.21 1.48 -0.52
C VAL A 321 -4.85 2.09 -0.18
N THR A 322 -3.82 1.55 -0.82
CA THR A 322 -2.43 1.53 -0.36
C THR A 322 -1.64 2.81 -0.62
N GLY A 323 -2.03 3.60 -1.62
CA GLY A 323 -1.32 4.82 -1.98
C GLY A 323 -2.23 5.89 -2.57
N HIS A 324 -1.80 7.15 -2.41
CA HIS A 324 -2.52 8.33 -2.89
C HIS A 324 -2.48 8.44 -4.41
N GLY A 325 -3.54 8.94 -5.04
CA GLY A 325 -3.65 9.10 -6.50
C GLY A 325 -2.56 9.98 -7.14
N LEU A 326 -2.04 10.95 -6.39
CA LEU A 326 -0.92 11.78 -6.86
C LEU A 326 0.41 11.02 -7.05
N LYS A 327 0.49 9.76 -6.65
CA LYS A 327 1.66 8.90 -6.93
C LYS A 327 1.71 8.43 -8.39
N ASP A 328 0.55 8.37 -9.05
CA ASP A 328 0.41 7.92 -10.45
C ASP A 328 -0.75 8.67 -11.14
N PRO A 329 -0.71 10.04 -11.22
CA PRO A 329 -1.87 10.88 -11.56
C PRO A 329 -2.32 10.79 -13.02
N GLN A 330 -1.47 10.29 -13.95
CA GLN A 330 -1.78 10.23 -15.37
C GLN A 330 -3.03 9.41 -15.70
N TRP A 331 -3.39 8.44 -14.85
CA TRP A 331 -4.57 7.60 -15.06
C TRP A 331 -5.88 8.32 -14.75
N ALA A 332 -5.84 9.33 -13.86
CA ALA A 332 -6.99 10.18 -13.58
C ALA A 332 -7.34 11.13 -14.74
N LEU A 333 -6.38 11.42 -15.62
CA LEU A 333 -6.54 12.29 -16.78
C LEU A 333 -7.05 11.54 -18.03
N ARG A 334 -7.33 10.24 -17.90
CA ARG A 334 -7.87 9.41 -18.98
C ARG A 334 -9.32 9.01 -18.73
N GLN A 335 -10.13 9.12 -19.78
CA GLN A 335 -11.51 8.65 -19.80
C GLN A 335 -11.59 7.12 -19.89
N ALA A 336 -12.80 6.57 -19.77
CA ALA A 336 -13.01 5.12 -19.85
C ALA A 336 -12.63 4.51 -21.21
N ASP A 337 -12.73 5.29 -22.28
CA ASP A 337 -12.35 4.89 -23.65
C ASP A 337 -10.85 5.09 -23.94
N GLY A 338 -10.06 5.52 -22.95
CA GLY A 338 -8.63 5.78 -23.06
C GLY A 338 -8.25 7.14 -23.61
N SER A 339 -9.21 7.97 -24.01
CA SER A 339 -8.98 9.35 -24.44
C SER A 339 -8.56 10.24 -23.25
N GLU A 340 -7.85 11.34 -23.53
CA GLU A 340 -7.53 12.33 -22.51
C GLU A 340 -8.73 13.22 -22.19
N VAL A 341 -8.85 13.64 -20.93
CA VAL A 341 -9.86 14.62 -20.51
C VAL A 341 -9.54 15.96 -21.13
N VAL A 342 -10.47 16.49 -21.91
CA VAL A 342 -10.37 17.82 -22.51
C VAL A 342 -11.33 18.76 -21.77
N PRO A 343 -10.84 19.93 -21.28
CA PRO A 343 -11.71 20.92 -20.64
C PRO A 343 -12.78 21.45 -21.59
N VAL A 344 -14.02 21.54 -21.12
CA VAL A 344 -15.10 22.20 -21.87
C VAL A 344 -14.85 23.70 -21.90
N ARG A 345 -14.73 24.30 -23.09
CA ARG A 345 -14.59 25.76 -23.24
C ARG A 345 -15.95 26.42 -23.15
N VAL A 346 -16.09 27.37 -22.24
CA VAL A 346 -17.28 28.21 -22.10
C VAL A 346 -16.88 29.68 -22.13
N PRO A 347 -17.69 30.59 -22.66
CA PRO A 347 -17.49 32.02 -22.50
C PRO A 347 -17.67 32.42 -21.02
N VAL A 348 -17.33 33.68 -20.70
CA VAL A 348 -17.59 34.24 -19.35
C VAL A 348 -19.08 34.59 -19.25
N ASP A 349 -19.92 33.58 -19.24
CA ASP A 349 -21.38 33.66 -19.21
C ASP A 349 -21.97 32.57 -18.36
N ALA A 350 -22.77 32.93 -17.34
CA ALA A 350 -23.33 32.01 -16.36
C ALA A 350 -24.34 31.02 -16.96
N VAL A 351 -25.12 31.45 -17.96
CA VAL A 351 -26.13 30.58 -18.58
C VAL A 351 -25.46 29.47 -19.37
N THR A 352 -24.46 29.82 -20.22
CA THR A 352 -23.70 28.81 -20.96
C THR A 352 -22.96 27.83 -20.03
N ALA A 353 -22.40 28.37 -18.96
CA ALA A 353 -21.74 27.51 -17.95
C ALA A 353 -22.72 26.57 -17.24
N ALA A 354 -23.92 27.05 -16.90
CA ALA A 354 -24.98 26.23 -16.30
C ALA A 354 -25.44 25.11 -17.24
N VAL A 355 -25.63 25.38 -18.51
CA VAL A 355 -25.95 24.37 -19.54
C VAL A 355 -24.84 23.30 -19.59
N ALA A 356 -23.57 23.73 -19.64
CA ALA A 356 -22.44 22.79 -19.66
C ALA A 356 -22.35 21.91 -18.38
N LEU A 357 -22.92 22.35 -17.26
CA LEU A 357 -23.01 21.62 -16.00
C LEU A 357 -24.31 20.79 -15.85
N GLY A 358 -25.24 20.86 -16.83
CA GLY A 358 -26.53 20.20 -16.75
C GLY A 358 -27.49 20.81 -15.70
N LEU A 359 -27.35 22.13 -15.41
CA LEU A 359 -28.16 22.87 -14.44
C LEU A 359 -29.32 23.64 -15.08
N ASP A 360 -29.61 23.35 -16.31
CA ASP A 360 -30.63 24.02 -17.18
C ASP A 360 -32.01 23.32 -17.15
N GLY A 361 -32.26 22.47 -16.10
CA GLY A 361 -33.49 21.71 -15.86
C GLY A 361 -34.47 22.39 -14.93
#